data_8d4a340c0cd336fae0e20ec55301c72a
#
_entry.id   8d4a340c0cd336fae0e20ec55301c72a
#
_cell.length_a   1.000
_cell.length_b   1.000
_cell.length_c   1.000
_cell.angle_alpha   90.00
_cell.angle_beta   90.00
_cell.angle_gamma   90.00
#
_symmetry.space_group_name_H-M   'P 1'
#
loop_
_entity.id
_entity.type
_entity.pdbx_description
1 polymer ?
#
loop_
_entity_poly.entity_id
_entity_poly.type
_entity_poly.pdbx_seq_one_letter_code
_entity_poly.pdbx_strand_id
1 'polypeptide(L)'
;VKDKLLRIAEEVYSAYRELPKDYDGHVKVGMGASGSPTSKIDRFAEEAVLELLDNENIKLSVLSEEAGFVDRGYKDVLVLDPIDGTLNCVRGIPFFSVSMAIGQKSMLDCEHALVRNLANGDIYYARRGGGAEMNGHRIAVSKYTRDESIFSLFMGPDAHPDTNKVRMHTSRVRSLGCASLEMCLVARGDAQAQYMNCTNFNRMIRVVDIAASSLILREAGGEVVDLETKGKLDLEFTLQDRKNFLAYGDIRLKELILSDSA
;
A
#
# COMPACT_ATOMS: atom_id res chain seq x y z
N VAL A 1 -18.39 2.64 8.78
CA VAL A 1 -17.27 2.95 7.88
C VAL A 1 -16.67 1.65 7.31
N LYS A 2 -16.39 0.64 8.17
CA LYS A 2 -15.83 -0.66 7.73
C LYS A 2 -16.67 -1.27 6.59
N ASP A 3 -17.99 -1.32 6.74
CA ASP A 3 -18.88 -1.90 5.73
C ASP A 3 -18.83 -1.16 4.39
N LYS A 4 -18.62 0.16 4.42
CA LYS A 4 -18.42 0.95 3.20
C LYS A 4 -17.11 0.58 2.49
N LEU A 5 -16.01 0.45 3.23
CA LEU A 5 -14.73 0.00 2.66
C LEU A 5 -14.81 -1.42 2.11
N LEU A 6 -15.49 -2.32 2.83
CA LEU A 6 -15.75 -3.69 2.36
C LEU A 6 -16.56 -3.69 1.05
N ARG A 7 -17.58 -2.83 0.97
CA ARG A 7 -18.41 -2.71 -0.23
C ARG A 7 -17.61 -2.18 -1.43
N ILE A 8 -16.74 -1.17 -1.22
CA ILE A 8 -15.85 -0.65 -2.26
C ILE A 8 -14.84 -1.72 -2.70
N ALA A 9 -14.25 -2.45 -1.74
CA ALA A 9 -13.31 -3.53 -2.05
C ALA A 9 -13.96 -4.68 -2.82
N GLU A 10 -15.24 -4.97 -2.56
CA GLU A 10 -16.00 -5.96 -3.32
C GLU A 10 -16.27 -5.50 -4.75
N GLU A 11 -16.55 -4.21 -4.95
CA GLU A 11 -16.74 -3.64 -6.29
C GLU A 11 -15.48 -3.79 -7.15
N VAL A 12 -14.32 -3.40 -6.60
CA VAL A 12 -13.04 -3.58 -7.28
C VAL A 12 -12.75 -5.05 -7.57
N TYR A 13 -13.02 -5.93 -6.60
CA TYR A 13 -12.82 -7.38 -6.76
C TYR A 13 -13.72 -7.97 -7.86
N SER A 14 -14.98 -7.56 -7.90
CA SER A 14 -15.93 -7.97 -8.94
C SER A 14 -15.51 -7.46 -10.31
N ALA A 15 -15.16 -6.18 -10.41
CA ALA A 15 -14.63 -5.57 -11.63
C ALA A 15 -13.40 -6.32 -12.17
N TYR A 16 -12.45 -6.67 -11.29
CA TYR A 16 -11.29 -7.48 -11.67
C TYR A 16 -11.70 -8.87 -12.20
N ARG A 17 -12.65 -9.54 -11.56
CA ARG A 17 -13.08 -10.90 -11.93
C ARG A 17 -13.89 -10.97 -13.21
N GLU A 18 -14.56 -9.89 -13.57
CA GLU A 18 -15.37 -9.78 -14.79
C GLU A 18 -14.53 -9.47 -16.04
N LEU A 19 -13.24 -9.21 -15.87
CA LEU A 19 -12.35 -9.00 -17.01
C LEU A 19 -12.33 -10.25 -17.90
N PRO A 20 -12.45 -10.08 -19.22
CA PRO A 20 -12.32 -11.18 -20.18
C PRO A 20 -11.01 -11.93 -20.00
N LYS A 21 -10.99 -13.25 -20.17
CA LYS A 21 -9.78 -14.08 -20.03
C LYS A 21 -8.69 -13.74 -21.04
N ASP A 22 -9.07 -13.16 -22.18
CA ASP A 22 -8.21 -12.65 -23.25
C ASP A 22 -7.90 -11.15 -23.11
N TYR A 23 -8.22 -10.58 -21.93
CA TYR A 23 -7.97 -9.19 -21.65
C TYR A 23 -6.48 -8.87 -21.69
N ASP A 24 -6.09 -8.00 -22.63
CA ASP A 24 -4.72 -7.49 -22.69
C ASP A 24 -4.53 -6.34 -21.69
N GLY A 25 -4.18 -6.71 -20.45
CA GLY A 25 -3.90 -5.75 -19.39
C GLY A 25 -2.64 -4.90 -19.62
N HIS A 26 -1.83 -5.22 -20.64
CA HIS A 26 -0.67 -4.42 -21.02
C HIS A 26 -1.04 -3.15 -21.78
N VAL A 27 -2.27 -3.04 -22.26
CA VAL A 27 -2.73 -1.85 -22.99
C VAL A 27 -2.71 -0.64 -22.07
N LYS A 28 -1.88 0.34 -22.44
CA LYS A 28 -1.85 1.65 -21.79
C LYS A 28 -2.91 2.54 -22.46
N VAL A 29 -3.79 3.12 -21.62
CA VAL A 29 -4.94 3.91 -22.12
C VAL A 29 -4.78 5.42 -21.89
N GLY A 30 -3.65 5.81 -21.32
CA GLY A 30 -3.38 7.23 -21.06
C GLY A 30 -2.25 7.43 -20.07
N MET A 31 -2.20 8.62 -19.51
CA MET A 31 -1.32 9.01 -18.42
C MET A 31 -2.20 9.34 -17.22
N GLY A 32 -1.97 8.68 -16.09
CA GLY A 32 -2.66 8.96 -14.84
C GLY A 32 -2.24 10.29 -14.21
N ALA A 33 -3.00 10.77 -13.26
CA ALA A 33 -2.68 11.98 -12.50
C ALA A 33 -1.38 11.84 -11.70
N SER A 34 -0.97 10.62 -11.38
CA SER A 34 0.31 10.28 -10.76
C SER A 34 1.54 10.51 -11.65
N GLY A 35 1.33 10.76 -12.96
CA GLY A 35 2.39 10.84 -13.97
C GLY A 35 2.92 9.48 -14.43
N SER A 36 2.23 8.38 -14.07
CA SER A 36 2.51 7.03 -14.54
C SER A 36 1.57 6.65 -15.70
N PRO A 37 2.00 5.77 -16.64
CA PRO A 37 1.10 5.27 -17.67
C PRO A 37 -0.01 4.41 -17.08
N THR A 38 -1.26 4.86 -17.18
CA THR A 38 -2.46 4.14 -16.72
C THR A 38 -2.68 2.87 -17.53
N SER A 39 -2.88 1.76 -16.85
CA SER A 39 -3.37 0.56 -17.49
C SER A 39 -4.91 0.60 -17.61
N LYS A 40 -5.45 -0.16 -18.56
CA LYS A 40 -6.90 -0.22 -18.76
C LYS A 40 -7.60 -0.79 -17.52
N ILE A 41 -6.95 -1.70 -16.78
CA ILE A 41 -7.51 -2.32 -15.60
C ILE A 41 -7.61 -1.35 -14.43
N ASP A 42 -6.57 -0.51 -14.21
CA ASP A 42 -6.58 0.48 -13.13
C ASP A 42 -7.72 1.49 -13.35
N ARG A 43 -7.84 1.97 -14.59
CA ARG A 43 -8.92 2.89 -14.97
C ARG A 43 -10.30 2.30 -14.76
N PHE A 44 -10.51 1.06 -15.20
CA PHE A 44 -11.79 0.37 -15.07
C PHE A 44 -12.17 0.15 -13.59
N ALA A 45 -11.19 -0.26 -12.76
CA ALA A 45 -11.41 -0.43 -11.32
C ALA A 45 -11.72 0.89 -10.62
N GLU A 46 -11.05 1.98 -11.01
CA GLU A 46 -11.31 3.30 -10.45
C GLU A 46 -12.69 3.85 -10.83
N GLU A 47 -13.07 3.76 -12.12
CA GLU A 47 -14.37 4.18 -12.61
C GLU A 47 -15.50 3.46 -11.85
N ALA A 48 -15.37 2.15 -11.63
CA ALA A 48 -16.34 1.37 -10.84
C ALA A 48 -16.48 1.88 -9.40
N VAL A 49 -15.37 2.27 -8.75
CA VAL A 49 -15.42 2.86 -7.42
C VAL A 49 -16.14 4.20 -7.42
N LEU A 50 -15.82 5.10 -8.36
CA LEU A 50 -16.44 6.42 -8.44
C LEU A 50 -17.96 6.33 -8.68
N GLU A 51 -18.38 5.44 -9.59
CA GLU A 51 -19.80 5.15 -9.85
C GLU A 51 -20.51 4.59 -8.61
N LEU A 52 -19.87 3.67 -7.87
CA LEU A 52 -20.42 3.14 -6.63
C LEU A 52 -20.61 4.23 -5.57
N LEU A 53 -19.61 5.12 -5.41
CA LEU A 53 -19.69 6.22 -4.44
C LEU A 53 -20.86 7.16 -4.74
N ASP A 54 -21.17 7.38 -6.02
CA ASP A 54 -22.30 8.20 -6.43
C ASP A 54 -23.63 7.47 -6.25
N ASN A 55 -23.74 6.23 -6.72
CA ASN A 55 -24.97 5.44 -6.68
C ASN A 55 -25.42 5.15 -5.23
N GLU A 56 -24.50 4.89 -4.32
CA GLU A 56 -24.79 4.62 -2.91
C GLU A 56 -24.73 5.89 -2.02
N ASN A 57 -24.53 7.07 -2.62
CA ASN A 57 -24.41 8.36 -1.90
C ASN A 57 -23.39 8.29 -0.76
N ILE A 58 -22.22 7.69 -1.04
CA ILE A 58 -21.13 7.61 -0.08
C ILE A 58 -20.39 8.95 -0.04
N LYS A 59 -20.45 9.60 1.11
CA LYS A 59 -19.97 10.98 1.32
C LYS A 59 -18.47 11.02 1.60
N LEU A 60 -17.66 10.88 0.54
CA LEU A 60 -16.20 10.97 0.57
C LEU A 60 -15.73 11.72 -0.68
N SER A 61 -14.75 12.62 -0.54
CA SER A 61 -13.89 13.02 -1.66
C SER A 61 -12.86 11.91 -1.91
N VAL A 62 -12.19 11.90 -3.06
CA VAL A 62 -11.27 10.80 -3.42
C VAL A 62 -9.92 11.37 -3.83
N LEU A 63 -8.85 10.76 -3.33
CA LEU A 63 -7.51 10.88 -3.92
C LEU A 63 -7.14 9.51 -4.49
N SER A 64 -7.02 9.43 -5.81
CA SER A 64 -6.69 8.18 -6.49
C SER A 64 -5.45 8.33 -7.39
N GLU A 65 -4.80 7.20 -7.69
CA GLU A 65 -3.60 7.18 -8.53
C GLU A 65 -3.86 7.73 -9.92
N GLU A 66 -5.01 7.41 -10.52
CA GLU A 66 -5.31 7.68 -11.92
C GLU A 66 -6.07 9.01 -12.11
N ALA A 67 -7.13 9.26 -11.35
CA ALA A 67 -7.93 10.49 -11.45
C ALA A 67 -7.33 11.68 -10.67
N GLY A 68 -6.41 11.42 -9.74
CA GLY A 68 -5.92 12.45 -8.85
C GLY A 68 -6.93 12.79 -7.76
N PHE A 69 -6.99 14.07 -7.36
CA PHE A 69 -7.95 14.52 -6.36
C PHE A 69 -9.29 14.86 -7.00
N VAL A 70 -10.31 14.10 -6.64
CA VAL A 70 -11.71 14.29 -7.03
C VAL A 70 -12.45 14.91 -5.87
N ASP A 71 -12.64 16.23 -5.90
CA ASP A 71 -13.44 16.96 -4.90
C ASP A 71 -14.92 16.65 -5.11
N ARG A 72 -15.53 16.00 -4.14
CA ARG A 72 -16.98 15.73 -4.11
C ARG A 72 -17.69 16.54 -3.03
N GLY A 73 -17.03 17.58 -2.48
CA GLY A 73 -17.58 18.48 -1.45
C GLY A 73 -17.57 17.89 -0.04
N TYR A 74 -16.78 16.83 0.21
CA TYR A 74 -16.70 16.20 1.52
C TYR A 74 -15.29 16.39 2.13
N LYS A 75 -15.27 16.54 3.47
CA LYS A 75 -14.03 16.73 4.22
C LYS A 75 -13.21 15.45 4.33
N ASP A 76 -13.90 14.31 4.47
CA ASP A 76 -13.23 13.02 4.55
C ASP A 76 -12.85 12.54 3.13
N VAL A 77 -11.63 12.11 2.99
CA VAL A 77 -11.02 11.71 1.72
C VAL A 77 -10.75 10.21 1.75
N LEU A 78 -11.23 9.51 0.74
CA LEU A 78 -10.81 8.16 0.42
C LEU A 78 -9.50 8.25 -0.37
N VAL A 79 -8.40 7.82 0.21
CA VAL A 79 -7.11 7.61 -0.46
C VAL A 79 -7.13 6.21 -1.04
N LEU A 80 -7.06 6.11 -2.36
CA LEU A 80 -7.32 4.88 -3.12
C LEU A 80 -6.17 4.56 -4.07
N ASP A 81 -5.65 3.34 -3.98
CA ASP A 81 -4.98 2.67 -5.08
C ASP A 81 -5.88 1.49 -5.50
N PRO A 82 -6.55 1.56 -6.67
CA PRO A 82 -7.48 0.53 -7.08
C PRO A 82 -6.79 -0.81 -7.35
N ILE A 83 -5.55 -0.81 -7.86
CA ILE A 83 -4.76 -2.04 -8.08
C ILE A 83 -3.27 -1.80 -7.79
N ASP A 84 -2.88 -1.84 -6.52
CA ASP A 84 -1.46 -1.91 -6.14
C ASP A 84 -0.85 -3.23 -6.63
N GLY A 85 0.25 -3.12 -7.34
CA GLY A 85 0.87 -4.26 -7.99
C GLY A 85 0.27 -4.57 -9.38
N THR A 86 -0.10 -3.55 -10.15
CA THR A 86 -0.67 -3.67 -11.51
C THR A 86 0.11 -4.64 -12.40
N LEU A 87 1.46 -4.60 -12.37
CA LEU A 87 2.27 -5.51 -13.18
C LEU A 87 2.05 -6.98 -12.78
N ASN A 88 1.93 -7.27 -11.49
CA ASN A 88 1.62 -8.60 -10.99
C ASN A 88 0.25 -9.05 -11.48
N CYS A 89 -0.76 -8.18 -11.34
CA CYS A 89 -2.11 -8.44 -11.81
C CYS A 89 -2.13 -8.82 -13.31
N VAL A 90 -1.52 -8.00 -14.15
CA VAL A 90 -1.44 -8.20 -15.59
C VAL A 90 -0.67 -9.47 -15.98
N ARG A 91 0.34 -9.86 -15.18
CA ARG A 91 1.15 -11.06 -15.41
C ARG A 91 0.59 -12.33 -14.77
N GLY A 92 -0.54 -12.24 -14.06
CA GLY A 92 -1.12 -13.37 -13.33
C GLY A 92 -0.29 -13.83 -12.13
N ILE A 93 0.58 -12.95 -11.60
CA ILE A 93 1.29 -13.21 -10.35
C ILE A 93 0.32 -12.89 -9.20
N PRO A 94 -0.04 -13.87 -8.33
CA PRO A 94 -1.15 -13.70 -7.38
C PRO A 94 -0.79 -12.86 -6.15
N PHE A 95 -0.24 -11.67 -6.36
CA PHE A 95 0.17 -10.75 -5.30
C PHE A 95 -0.07 -9.28 -5.72
N PHE A 96 -1.32 -8.84 -5.62
CA PHE A 96 -1.80 -7.50 -5.95
C PHE A 96 -3.08 -7.22 -5.16
N SER A 97 -3.42 -5.96 -4.93
CA SER A 97 -4.49 -5.57 -4.00
C SER A 97 -5.19 -4.29 -4.38
N VAL A 98 -6.37 -4.06 -3.80
CA VAL A 98 -6.92 -2.72 -3.61
C VAL A 98 -6.49 -2.20 -2.25
N SER A 99 -6.01 -0.95 -2.20
CA SER A 99 -5.53 -0.27 -1.00
C SER A 99 -6.34 1.00 -0.73
N MET A 100 -6.96 1.11 0.44
CA MET A 100 -7.89 2.18 0.77
C MET A 100 -7.69 2.69 2.20
N ALA A 101 -7.56 4.00 2.35
CA ALA A 101 -7.57 4.66 3.66
C ALA A 101 -8.56 5.84 3.67
N ILE A 102 -9.14 6.14 4.81
CA ILE A 102 -9.99 7.32 5.01
C ILE A 102 -9.35 8.21 6.06
N GLY A 103 -9.10 9.46 5.70
CA GLY A 103 -8.54 10.52 6.52
C GLY A 103 -8.92 11.88 5.96
N GLN A 104 -8.20 12.96 6.34
CA GLN A 104 -8.54 14.30 5.90
C GLN A 104 -7.40 15.06 5.23
N LYS A 105 -6.15 14.84 5.63
CA LYS A 105 -5.00 15.63 5.15
C LYS A 105 -3.76 14.82 4.86
N SER A 106 -3.44 13.83 5.72
CA SER A 106 -2.19 13.08 5.64
C SER A 106 -2.35 11.64 6.14
N MET A 107 -1.30 10.84 5.94
CA MET A 107 -1.29 9.45 6.40
C MET A 107 -1.46 9.32 7.92
N LEU A 108 -0.94 10.28 8.68
CA LEU A 108 -1.04 10.23 10.15
C LEU A 108 -2.41 10.59 10.67
N ASP A 109 -3.31 11.15 9.87
CA ASP A 109 -4.68 11.41 10.29
C ASP A 109 -5.70 10.37 9.76
N CYS A 110 -5.25 9.34 9.04
CA CYS A 110 -6.12 8.25 8.62
C CYS A 110 -6.81 7.57 9.82
N GLU A 111 -8.12 7.40 9.75
CA GLU A 111 -8.95 6.80 10.80
C GLU A 111 -9.31 5.34 10.52
N HIS A 112 -9.43 4.99 9.23
CA HIS A 112 -9.78 3.66 8.77
C HIS A 112 -8.91 3.26 7.59
N ALA A 113 -8.55 1.99 7.52
CA ALA A 113 -7.80 1.42 6.41
C ALA A 113 -8.28 0.02 6.06
N LEU A 114 -8.24 -0.30 4.77
CA LEU A 114 -8.50 -1.63 4.26
C LEU A 114 -7.57 -1.93 3.10
N VAL A 115 -6.94 -3.10 3.12
CA VAL A 115 -6.22 -3.68 1.99
C VAL A 115 -6.83 -5.05 1.71
N ARG A 116 -7.25 -5.29 0.45
CA ARG A 116 -7.75 -6.60 0.03
C ARG A 116 -6.84 -7.17 -1.04
N ASN A 117 -6.29 -8.35 -0.78
CA ASN A 117 -5.61 -9.13 -1.80
C ASN A 117 -6.64 -9.61 -2.84
N LEU A 118 -6.53 -9.14 -4.07
CA LEU A 118 -7.47 -9.44 -5.15
C LEU A 118 -7.26 -10.84 -5.74
N ALA A 119 -6.13 -11.48 -5.47
CA ALA A 119 -5.85 -12.82 -5.96
C ALA A 119 -6.47 -13.93 -5.10
N ASN A 120 -6.48 -13.77 -3.77
CA ASN A 120 -6.94 -14.80 -2.83
C ASN A 120 -8.11 -14.35 -1.94
N GLY A 121 -8.47 -13.05 -1.96
CA GLY A 121 -9.58 -12.50 -1.22
C GLY A 121 -9.28 -12.12 0.24
N ASP A 122 -8.05 -12.28 0.72
CA ASP A 122 -7.67 -11.89 2.09
C ASP A 122 -7.87 -10.40 2.32
N ILE A 123 -8.48 -10.03 3.45
CA ILE A 123 -8.82 -8.66 3.82
C ILE A 123 -8.09 -8.28 5.10
N TYR A 124 -7.26 -7.25 5.01
CA TYR A 124 -6.65 -6.56 6.15
C TYR A 124 -7.45 -5.30 6.44
N TYR A 125 -7.75 -5.06 7.70
CA TYR A 125 -8.47 -3.87 8.13
C TYR A 125 -7.90 -3.34 9.44
N ALA A 126 -7.88 -2.01 9.57
CA ALA A 126 -7.57 -1.35 10.81
C ALA A 126 -8.47 -0.12 11.02
N ARG A 127 -8.70 0.18 12.30
CA ARG A 127 -9.26 1.44 12.76
C ARG A 127 -8.27 2.04 13.75
N ARG A 128 -8.03 3.34 13.66
CA ARG A 128 -7.17 4.06 14.61
C ARG A 128 -7.60 3.81 16.06
N GLY A 129 -6.65 3.37 16.89
CA GLY A 129 -6.89 2.98 18.28
C GLY A 129 -7.75 1.72 18.44
N GLY A 130 -8.09 1.04 17.34
CA GLY A 130 -8.92 -0.15 17.32
C GLY A 130 -8.12 -1.45 17.11
N GLY A 131 -6.84 -1.34 16.72
CA GLY A 131 -5.97 -2.44 16.32
C GLY A 131 -6.22 -2.90 14.90
N ALA A 132 -5.41 -3.87 14.45
CA ALA A 132 -5.47 -4.44 13.11
C ALA A 132 -6.00 -5.88 13.11
N GLU A 133 -6.63 -6.26 12.01
CA GLU A 133 -7.16 -7.61 11.79
C GLU A 133 -6.95 -8.06 10.35
N MET A 134 -6.88 -9.38 10.16
CA MET A 134 -6.95 -10.05 8.88
C MET A 134 -8.10 -11.05 8.90
N ASN A 135 -9.04 -10.92 7.96
CA ASN A 135 -10.24 -11.77 7.88
C ASN A 135 -11.00 -11.86 9.21
N GLY A 136 -11.08 -10.74 9.95
CA GLY A 136 -11.74 -10.65 11.25
C GLY A 136 -10.94 -11.17 12.44
N HIS A 137 -9.72 -11.67 12.23
CA HIS A 137 -8.82 -12.14 13.30
C HIS A 137 -7.75 -11.11 13.58
N ARG A 138 -7.50 -10.79 14.87
CA ARG A 138 -6.45 -9.87 15.28
C ARG A 138 -5.10 -10.31 14.77
N ILE A 139 -4.33 -9.35 14.26
CA ILE A 139 -2.94 -9.54 13.86
C ILE A 139 -2.01 -8.65 14.67
N ALA A 140 -0.76 -9.05 14.78
CA ALA A 140 0.30 -8.28 15.41
C ALA A 140 1.65 -8.57 14.73
N VAL A 141 2.54 -7.59 14.81
CA VAL A 141 3.91 -7.73 14.35
C VAL A 141 4.68 -8.78 15.12
N SER A 142 5.73 -9.34 14.54
CA SER A 142 6.61 -10.32 15.18
C SER A 142 7.93 -9.69 15.64
N LYS A 143 8.59 -10.38 16.60
CA LYS A 143 9.94 -10.01 17.03
C LYS A 143 10.96 -10.37 15.96
N TYR A 144 11.99 -9.58 15.86
CA TYR A 144 13.11 -9.83 14.96
C TYR A 144 14.09 -10.84 15.54
N THR A 145 14.40 -11.87 14.76
CA THR A 145 15.56 -12.76 14.91
C THR A 145 16.17 -12.98 13.54
N ARG A 146 17.48 -12.77 13.39
CA ARG A 146 18.15 -12.75 12.08
C ARG A 146 17.89 -14.03 11.26
N ASP A 147 18.02 -15.18 11.89
CA ASP A 147 18.02 -16.49 11.20
C ASP A 147 16.62 -16.89 10.71
N GLU A 148 15.56 -16.33 11.29
CA GLU A 148 14.17 -16.61 10.92
C GLU A 148 13.50 -15.46 10.18
N SER A 149 14.21 -14.33 10.01
CA SER A 149 13.62 -13.13 9.42
C SER A 149 13.46 -13.20 7.91
N ILE A 150 12.41 -12.55 7.44
CA ILE A 150 12.13 -12.25 6.04
C ILE A 150 12.04 -10.73 5.91
N PHE A 151 12.82 -10.14 5.00
CA PHE A 151 12.66 -8.73 4.64
C PHE A 151 12.12 -8.63 3.22
N SER A 152 11.15 -7.73 3.03
CA SER A 152 10.76 -7.30 1.69
C SER A 152 11.61 -6.10 1.30
N LEU A 153 12.37 -6.22 0.21
CA LEU A 153 13.32 -5.21 -0.23
C LEU A 153 13.03 -4.80 -1.68
N PHE A 154 13.09 -3.51 -1.97
CA PHE A 154 13.12 -3.06 -3.35
C PHE A 154 14.49 -3.40 -3.97
N MET A 155 14.49 -4.31 -4.96
CA MET A 155 15.68 -4.86 -5.60
C MET A 155 15.77 -4.54 -7.10
N GLY A 156 15.03 -3.52 -7.56
CA GLY A 156 15.05 -3.09 -8.97
C GLY A 156 16.38 -2.41 -9.37
N PRO A 157 16.53 -2.07 -10.65
CA PRO A 157 17.74 -1.41 -11.15
C PRO A 157 18.09 -0.09 -10.43
N ASP A 158 17.05 0.61 -9.95
CA ASP A 158 17.18 1.87 -9.23
C ASP A 158 17.27 1.67 -7.71
N ALA A 159 17.52 0.45 -7.22
CA ALA A 159 17.69 0.21 -5.79
C ALA A 159 18.92 0.95 -5.27
N HIS A 160 18.74 1.68 -4.15
CA HIS A 160 19.87 2.38 -3.51
C HIS A 160 20.93 1.36 -3.04
N PRO A 161 22.22 1.66 -3.13
CA PRO A 161 23.30 0.76 -2.68
C PRO A 161 23.16 0.27 -1.24
N ASP A 162 22.58 1.05 -0.34
CA ASP A 162 22.33 0.65 1.05
C ASP A 162 21.39 -0.55 1.18
N THR A 163 20.55 -0.83 0.18
CA THR A 163 19.72 -2.05 0.15
C THR A 163 20.59 -3.32 0.28
N ASN A 164 21.85 -3.28 -0.24
CA ASN A 164 22.79 -4.37 -0.07
C ASN A 164 23.30 -4.54 1.37
N LYS A 165 23.37 -3.45 2.15
CA LYS A 165 23.70 -3.53 3.57
C LYS A 165 22.51 -4.08 4.36
N VAL A 166 21.31 -3.56 4.10
CA VAL A 166 20.07 -3.98 4.78
C VAL A 166 19.82 -5.48 4.61
N ARG A 167 20.03 -6.04 3.41
CA ARG A 167 19.85 -7.49 3.17
C ARG A 167 20.75 -8.39 4.03
N MET A 168 21.85 -7.87 4.55
CA MET A 168 22.76 -8.64 5.41
C MET A 168 22.19 -8.89 6.81
N HIS A 169 21.11 -8.21 7.18
CA HIS A 169 20.43 -8.36 8.46
C HIS A 169 19.29 -9.39 8.44
N THR A 170 19.08 -10.06 7.32
CA THR A 170 18.05 -11.09 7.19
C THR A 170 18.59 -12.36 6.56
N SER A 171 17.96 -13.49 6.89
CA SER A 171 18.27 -14.77 6.24
C SER A 171 17.54 -14.93 4.89
N ARG A 172 16.45 -14.20 4.67
CA ARG A 172 15.60 -14.33 3.47
C ARG A 172 15.10 -12.99 2.98
N VAL A 173 15.22 -12.77 1.67
CA VAL A 173 14.74 -11.57 0.98
C VAL A 173 13.57 -11.92 0.07
N ARG A 174 12.61 -11.01 -0.02
CA ARG A 174 11.55 -10.98 -1.03
C ARG A 174 11.54 -9.63 -1.72
N SER A 175 11.03 -9.59 -2.94
CA SER A 175 10.71 -8.40 -3.71
C SER A 175 9.47 -8.76 -4.51
N LEU A 176 8.30 -8.44 -3.97
CA LEU A 176 7.03 -9.01 -4.45
C LEU A 176 6.26 -8.04 -5.34
N GLY A 177 6.56 -6.73 -5.26
CA GLY A 177 6.05 -5.72 -6.19
C GLY A 177 4.60 -5.30 -5.96
N CYS A 178 4.14 -5.34 -4.71
CA CYS A 178 2.88 -4.77 -4.24
C CYS A 178 3.12 -4.19 -2.84
N ALA A 179 3.30 -2.89 -2.76
CA ALA A 179 3.81 -2.23 -1.56
C ALA A 179 2.87 -2.38 -0.36
N SER A 180 1.56 -2.28 -0.58
CA SER A 180 0.57 -2.42 0.48
C SER A 180 0.52 -3.82 1.06
N LEU A 181 0.55 -4.88 0.22
CA LEU A 181 0.56 -6.25 0.72
C LEU A 181 1.88 -6.62 1.39
N GLU A 182 3.03 -6.16 0.86
CA GLU A 182 4.32 -6.38 1.49
C GLU A 182 4.35 -5.79 2.91
N MET A 183 3.77 -4.59 3.12
CA MET A 183 3.62 -3.99 4.44
C MET A 183 2.61 -4.74 5.31
N CYS A 184 1.54 -5.28 4.73
CA CYS A 184 0.59 -6.15 5.45
C CYS A 184 1.24 -7.44 5.93
N LEU A 185 2.23 -8.00 5.21
CA LEU A 185 3.02 -9.15 5.72
C LEU A 185 3.81 -8.76 6.97
N VAL A 186 4.33 -7.52 7.05
CA VAL A 186 5.00 -7.03 8.26
C VAL A 186 3.98 -6.87 9.40
N ALA A 187 2.82 -6.30 9.13
CA ALA A 187 1.75 -6.12 10.11
C ALA A 187 1.26 -7.46 10.71
N ARG A 188 1.25 -8.51 9.89
CA ARG A 188 0.85 -9.87 10.31
C ARG A 188 1.96 -10.64 11.01
N GLY A 189 3.20 -10.14 10.96
CA GLY A 189 4.36 -10.79 11.57
C GLY A 189 5.03 -11.85 10.70
N ASP A 190 4.62 -12.03 9.46
CA ASP A 190 5.21 -12.99 8.51
C ASP A 190 6.51 -12.47 7.89
N ALA A 191 6.63 -11.15 7.75
CA ALA A 191 7.88 -10.46 7.48
C ALA A 191 8.23 -9.51 8.64
N GLN A 192 9.51 -9.20 8.81
CA GLN A 192 9.96 -8.34 9.91
C GLN A 192 10.20 -6.91 9.47
N ALA A 193 10.49 -6.70 8.19
CA ALA A 193 10.67 -5.38 7.60
C ALA A 193 10.29 -5.34 6.13
N GLN A 194 9.86 -4.14 5.70
CA GLN A 194 9.83 -3.74 4.29
C GLN A 194 10.71 -2.50 4.13
N TYR A 195 11.65 -2.55 3.19
CA TYR A 195 12.59 -1.47 2.93
C TYR A 195 12.49 -1.05 1.47
N MET A 196 12.01 0.15 1.25
CA MET A 196 11.91 0.79 -0.04
C MET A 196 12.89 1.94 -0.08
N ASN A 197 14.02 1.75 -0.79
CA ASN A 197 15.02 2.79 -1.00
C ASN A 197 15.41 2.80 -2.48
N CYS A 198 14.89 3.77 -3.20
CA CYS A 198 15.02 3.92 -4.63
C CYS A 198 15.74 5.24 -4.95
N THR A 199 16.67 5.22 -5.91
CA THR A 199 17.37 6.41 -6.38
C THR A 199 16.59 7.20 -7.44
N ASN A 200 15.59 6.58 -8.06
CA ASN A 200 14.74 7.20 -9.06
C ASN A 200 13.48 7.77 -8.40
N PHE A 201 13.37 9.09 -8.35
CA PHE A 201 12.23 9.78 -7.75
C PHE A 201 10.87 9.26 -8.25
N ASN A 202 10.74 9.00 -9.54
CA ASN A 202 9.48 8.53 -10.13
C ASN A 202 9.06 7.12 -9.69
N ARG A 203 9.95 6.37 -9.06
CA ARG A 203 9.70 5.03 -8.52
C ARG A 203 9.61 4.99 -7.00
N MET A 204 9.80 6.13 -6.33
CA MET A 204 9.57 6.24 -4.89
C MET A 204 8.08 6.14 -4.60
N ILE A 205 7.75 5.83 -3.36
CA ILE A 205 6.38 5.55 -2.91
C ILE A 205 5.55 6.84 -2.78
N ARG A 206 4.27 6.75 -3.07
CA ARG A 206 3.25 7.80 -2.91
C ARG A 206 2.31 7.46 -1.76
N VAL A 207 1.52 8.44 -1.36
CA VAL A 207 0.52 8.25 -0.29
C VAL A 207 -0.51 7.18 -0.63
N VAL A 208 -0.97 7.09 -1.88
CA VAL A 208 -1.97 6.09 -2.33
C VAL A 208 -1.47 4.66 -2.18
N ASP A 209 -0.17 4.43 -2.37
CA ASP A 209 0.45 3.11 -2.34
C ASP A 209 0.48 2.52 -0.91
N ILE A 210 0.60 3.36 0.14
CA ILE A 210 0.89 2.87 1.48
C ILE A 210 0.06 3.48 2.62
N ALA A 211 -0.83 4.45 2.37
CA ALA A 211 -1.62 5.06 3.46
C ALA A 211 -2.40 4.01 4.26
N ALA A 212 -3.04 3.08 3.58
CA ALA A 212 -3.81 2.02 4.22
C ALA A 212 -2.92 1.05 5.01
N SER A 213 -1.93 0.49 4.36
CA SER A 213 -1.04 -0.50 4.99
C SER A 213 -0.22 0.11 6.14
N SER A 214 0.10 1.41 6.09
CA SER A 214 0.75 2.12 7.19
C SER A 214 -0.11 2.19 8.45
N LEU A 215 -1.41 2.49 8.32
CA LEU A 215 -2.33 2.44 9.46
C LEU A 215 -2.46 1.01 9.99
N ILE A 216 -2.61 0.03 9.09
CA ILE A 216 -2.71 -1.39 9.47
C ILE A 216 -1.47 -1.82 10.25
N LEU A 217 -0.27 -1.46 9.77
CA LEU A 217 0.99 -1.80 10.45
C LEU A 217 1.10 -1.14 11.83
N ARG A 218 0.75 0.16 11.95
CA ARG A 218 0.78 0.88 13.23
C ARG A 218 -0.18 0.28 14.25
N GLU A 219 -1.37 -0.06 13.81
CA GLU A 219 -2.39 -0.71 14.67
C GLU A 219 -2.04 -2.17 15.03
N ALA A 220 -1.14 -2.80 14.26
CA ALA A 220 -0.56 -4.10 14.59
C ALA A 220 0.68 -4.02 15.51
N GLY A 221 1.13 -2.79 15.85
CA GLY A 221 2.26 -2.54 16.76
C GLY A 221 3.60 -2.25 16.09
N GLY A 222 3.62 -2.08 14.76
CA GLY A 222 4.80 -1.67 13.99
C GLY A 222 4.86 -0.15 13.74
N GLU A 223 5.80 0.27 12.88
CA GLU A 223 5.94 1.67 12.49
C GLU A 223 6.52 1.81 11.09
N VAL A 224 6.27 2.96 10.46
CA VAL A 224 6.85 3.35 9.17
C VAL A 224 7.64 4.64 9.36
N VAL A 225 8.91 4.64 8.94
CA VAL A 225 9.81 5.79 9.03
C VAL A 225 10.31 6.22 7.66
N ASP A 226 10.44 7.52 7.48
CA ASP A 226 11.08 8.14 6.33
C ASP A 226 12.59 7.94 6.41
N LEU A 227 13.23 7.46 5.36
CA LEU A 227 14.68 7.21 5.34
C LEU A 227 15.51 8.48 5.34
N GLU A 228 14.98 9.60 4.85
CA GLU A 228 15.65 10.89 4.82
C GLU A 228 15.67 11.55 6.19
N THR A 229 14.50 11.71 6.81
CA THR A 229 14.34 12.39 8.11
C THR A 229 14.58 11.47 9.30
N LYS A 230 14.54 10.14 9.10
CA LYS A 230 14.59 9.10 10.14
C LYS A 230 13.44 9.21 11.16
N GLY A 231 12.46 10.08 10.88
CA GLY A 231 11.23 10.28 11.64
C GLY A 231 10.08 9.40 11.17
N LYS A 232 8.93 9.54 11.82
CA LYS A 232 7.69 8.88 11.33
C LYS A 232 7.36 9.38 9.93
N LEU A 233 7.07 8.46 9.02
CA LEU A 233 6.63 8.83 7.69
C LEU A 233 5.22 9.41 7.75
N ASP A 234 5.08 10.62 7.21
CA ASP A 234 3.80 11.27 6.96
C ASP A 234 3.81 11.87 5.56
N LEU A 235 2.89 11.47 4.72
CA LEU A 235 2.67 12.02 3.39
C LEU A 235 1.32 12.74 3.39
N GLU A 236 1.29 13.97 2.90
CA GLU A 236 0.04 14.68 2.65
C GLU A 236 -0.76 13.99 1.55
N PHE A 237 -2.06 14.25 1.48
CA PHE A 237 -2.94 13.69 0.46
C PHE A 237 -2.74 14.39 -0.89
N THR A 238 -1.55 14.14 -1.46
CA THR A 238 -1.14 14.64 -2.77
C THR A 238 -0.35 13.55 -3.53
N LEU A 239 -0.37 13.57 -4.85
CA LEU A 239 0.39 12.63 -5.67
C LEU A 239 1.81 13.10 -6.01
N GLN A 240 2.15 14.33 -5.65
CA GLN A 240 3.45 14.94 -5.96
C GLN A 240 4.55 14.45 -5.03
N ASP A 241 4.22 14.22 -3.76
CA ASP A 241 5.18 13.79 -2.76
C ASP A 241 5.52 12.31 -2.91
N ARG A 242 6.80 12.01 -2.88
CA ARG A 242 7.33 10.66 -2.99
C ARG A 242 8.43 10.46 -1.97
N LYS A 243 8.45 9.32 -1.30
CA LYS A 243 9.40 9.01 -0.24
C LYS A 243 9.94 7.60 -0.32
N ASN A 244 11.13 7.45 0.26
CA ASN A 244 11.71 6.17 0.61
C ASN A 244 11.42 5.87 2.08
N PHE A 245 11.21 4.62 2.42
CA PHE A 245 10.79 4.27 3.77
C PHE A 245 11.34 2.93 4.26
N LEU A 246 11.33 2.79 5.59
CA LEU A 246 11.46 1.53 6.30
C LEU A 246 10.18 1.30 7.12
N ALA A 247 9.49 0.19 6.85
CA ALA A 247 8.43 -0.33 7.70
C ALA A 247 8.96 -1.53 8.49
N TYR A 248 8.68 -1.57 9.80
CA TYR A 248 9.20 -2.62 10.68
C TYR A 248 8.22 -2.99 11.78
N GLY A 249 8.33 -4.24 12.24
CA GLY A 249 7.58 -4.74 13.39
C GLY A 249 8.32 -4.59 14.71
N ASP A 250 9.65 -4.69 14.71
CA ASP A 250 10.49 -4.64 15.92
C ASP A 250 11.38 -3.39 15.88
N ILE A 251 11.33 -2.57 16.93
CA ILE A 251 12.08 -1.32 17.04
C ILE A 251 13.60 -1.49 16.85
N ARG A 252 14.14 -2.66 17.21
CA ARG A 252 15.57 -2.96 17.02
C ARG A 252 15.99 -2.89 15.55
N LEU A 253 15.06 -3.15 14.61
CA LEU A 253 15.32 -3.04 13.18
C LEU A 253 15.51 -1.59 12.73
N LYS A 254 14.80 -0.64 13.35
CA LYS A 254 15.02 0.79 13.07
C LYS A 254 16.47 1.17 13.39
N GLU A 255 16.94 0.84 14.57
CA GLU A 255 18.30 1.17 15.00
C GLU A 255 19.33 0.49 14.11
N LEU A 256 19.16 -0.79 13.85
CA LEU A 256 20.07 -1.61 13.04
C LEU A 256 20.19 -1.11 11.59
N ILE A 257 19.07 -0.84 10.94
CA ILE A 257 19.03 -0.49 9.51
C ILE A 257 19.42 0.98 9.29
N LEU A 258 18.96 1.90 10.16
CA LEU A 258 19.25 3.32 9.97
C LEU A 258 20.69 3.71 10.41
N SER A 259 21.37 2.88 11.21
CA SER A 259 22.79 3.09 11.50
C SER A 259 23.70 2.75 10.31
N ASP A 260 23.30 1.81 9.46
CA ASP A 260 24.04 1.42 8.26
C ASP A 260 23.85 2.38 7.07
N SER A 261 22.85 3.27 7.16
CA SER A 261 22.51 4.26 6.14
C SER A 261 23.10 5.64 6.42
N ALA A 262 24.22 5.70 7.14
CA ALA A 262 24.94 6.92 7.51
C ALA A 262 26.18 7.15 6.64
#